data_32ffa30fa9341f81f755e91b3a88fec0
#
_entry.id   32ffa30fa9341f81f755e91b3a88fec0
#
_cell.length_a   1.000
_cell.length_b   1.000
_cell.length_c   1.000
_cell.angle_alpha   90.00
_cell.angle_beta   90.00
_cell.angle_gamma   90.00
#
_symmetry.space_group_name_H-M   'P 1'
#
loop_
_entity.id
_entity.type
_entity.pdbx_description
1 polymer ?
#
loop_
_entity_poly.entity_id
_entity_poly.type
_entity_poly.pdbx_seq_one_letter_code
_entity_poly.pdbx_strand_id
1 'polypeptide(L)'
;MNNRKLVVMEAREFLEILHVAERLKDTPRHCTTTKGKTESVAEHCWRTALMALLLKGEFPDLDMDKVVSMCIIHDLGECFTGDIPVFNKTDGDRDMEDYLLKQWISCLPDEVSTGLIKLFEEMNAQETKEAKLY
;
A
#
# COMPACT_ATOMS: atom_id res chain seq x y z
N MET A 1 -33.21 12.02 11.05
CA MET A 1 -32.58 12.43 9.79
C MET A 1 -31.10 12.08 9.85
N ASN A 2 -30.73 11.03 9.18
CA ASN A 2 -29.30 10.68 9.03
C ASN A 2 -28.66 11.67 8.07
N ASN A 3 -28.07 12.73 8.62
CA ASN A 3 -27.08 13.51 7.89
C ASN A 3 -25.83 12.64 7.73
N ARG A 4 -25.87 11.69 6.80
CA ARG A 4 -24.64 11.19 6.21
C ARG A 4 -24.03 12.39 5.49
N LYS A 5 -23.13 13.10 6.16
CA LYS A 5 -22.15 13.91 5.45
C LYS A 5 -21.46 12.95 4.51
N LEU A 6 -21.85 12.95 3.25
CA LEU A 6 -21.04 12.41 2.21
C LEU A 6 -19.75 13.22 2.27
N VAL A 7 -18.69 12.63 2.82
CA VAL A 7 -17.36 13.22 2.68
C VAL A 7 -17.00 13.04 1.23
N VAL A 8 -17.41 14.03 0.43
CA VAL A 8 -17.02 14.11 -0.96
C VAL A 8 -15.60 14.63 -0.95
N MET A 9 -14.64 13.74 -1.17
CA MET A 9 -13.27 14.15 -1.50
C MET A 9 -13.36 14.99 -2.76
N GLU A 10 -12.80 16.21 -2.74
CA GLU A 10 -12.76 17.03 -3.93
C GLU A 10 -11.97 16.34 -5.03
N ALA A 11 -12.43 16.45 -6.29
CA ALA A 11 -11.80 15.77 -7.40
C ALA A 11 -10.31 16.14 -7.54
N ARG A 12 -9.95 17.37 -7.23
CA ARG A 12 -8.56 17.83 -7.24
C ARG A 12 -7.70 17.11 -6.21
N GLU A 13 -8.18 16.98 -4.98
CA GLU A 13 -7.49 16.25 -3.91
C GLU A 13 -7.30 14.78 -4.29
N PHE A 14 -8.33 14.17 -4.83
CA PHE A 14 -8.28 12.79 -5.30
C PHE A 14 -7.22 12.60 -6.39
N LEU A 15 -7.16 13.49 -7.37
CA LEU A 15 -6.16 13.42 -8.43
C LEU A 15 -4.74 13.68 -7.90
N GLU A 16 -4.56 14.54 -6.92
CA GLU A 16 -3.26 14.78 -6.28
C GLU A 16 -2.76 13.53 -5.54
N ILE A 17 -3.66 12.83 -4.84
CA ILE A 17 -3.33 11.56 -4.18
C ILE A 17 -2.88 10.52 -5.20
N LEU A 18 -3.62 10.35 -6.28
CA LEU A 18 -3.27 9.39 -7.33
C LEU A 18 -1.96 9.77 -8.03
N HIS A 19 -1.70 11.07 -8.18
CA HIS A 19 -0.45 11.55 -8.79
C HIS A 19 0.79 11.18 -7.95
N VAL A 20 0.69 11.25 -6.63
CA VAL A 20 1.77 10.77 -5.75
C VAL A 20 1.93 9.27 -5.87
N ALA A 21 0.83 8.52 -5.81
CA ALA A 21 0.85 7.06 -5.91
C ALA A 21 1.40 6.59 -7.29
N GLU A 22 1.23 7.36 -8.34
CA GLU A 22 1.75 7.07 -9.68
C GLU A 22 3.27 6.89 -9.69
N ARG A 23 4.00 7.47 -8.75
CA ARG A 23 5.46 7.30 -8.63
C ARG A 23 5.87 5.84 -8.55
N LEU A 24 5.01 4.95 -8.05
CA LEU A 24 5.28 3.50 -8.01
C LEU A 24 5.41 2.87 -9.40
N LYS A 25 4.81 3.46 -10.43
CA LYS A 25 4.96 3.00 -11.81
C LYS A 25 6.38 3.20 -12.33
N ASP A 26 7.05 4.22 -11.84
CA ASP A 26 8.41 4.60 -12.23
C ASP A 26 9.46 4.14 -11.20
N THR A 27 9.03 3.46 -10.13
CA THR A 27 9.92 2.91 -9.12
C THR A 27 10.27 1.47 -9.49
N PRO A 28 11.51 1.20 -9.95
CA PRO A 28 11.90 -0.13 -10.38
C PRO A 28 12.12 -1.04 -9.18
N ARG A 29 11.71 -2.29 -9.31
CA ARG A 29 12.19 -3.38 -8.46
C ARG A 29 13.48 -3.95 -9.05
N HIS A 30 14.27 -4.66 -8.21
CA HIS A 30 15.52 -5.29 -8.65
C HIS A 30 15.25 -6.69 -9.24
N CYS A 31 14.22 -6.80 -10.07
CA CYS A 31 13.85 -8.03 -10.77
C CYS A 31 13.22 -7.70 -12.12
N THR A 32 13.17 -8.68 -12.99
CA THR A 32 12.63 -8.54 -14.34
C THR A 32 11.43 -9.44 -14.55
N THR A 33 10.57 -9.04 -15.51
CA THR A 33 9.51 -9.89 -16.02
C THR A 33 10.09 -11.02 -16.88
N THR A 34 9.27 -11.99 -17.23
CA THR A 34 9.68 -13.10 -18.10
C THR A 34 10.30 -12.64 -19.43
N LYS A 35 9.85 -11.49 -19.95
CA LYS A 35 10.36 -10.91 -21.19
C LYS A 35 11.55 -9.97 -21.01
N GLY A 36 12.10 -9.88 -19.79
CA GLY A 36 13.28 -9.07 -19.50
C GLY A 36 13.01 -7.60 -19.20
N LYS A 37 11.74 -7.19 -19.11
CA LYS A 37 11.39 -5.84 -18.67
C LYS A 37 11.60 -5.70 -17.17
N THR A 38 12.20 -4.60 -16.71
CA THR A 38 12.30 -4.29 -15.30
C THR A 38 10.89 -4.11 -14.71
N GLU A 39 10.57 -4.87 -13.66
CA GLU A 39 9.29 -4.77 -12.98
C GLU A 39 9.24 -3.51 -12.12
N SER A 40 8.12 -2.75 -12.20
CA SER A 40 7.85 -1.65 -11.28
C SER A 40 7.20 -2.13 -10.00
N VAL A 41 7.29 -1.31 -8.95
CA VAL A 41 6.60 -1.57 -7.68
C VAL A 41 5.08 -1.62 -7.87
N ALA A 42 4.53 -0.76 -8.72
CA ALA A 42 3.10 -0.78 -9.05
C ALA A 42 2.67 -2.12 -9.68
N GLU A 43 3.46 -2.65 -10.60
CA GLU A 43 3.19 -3.95 -11.22
C GLU A 43 3.25 -5.08 -10.20
N HIS A 44 4.20 -5.03 -9.29
CA HIS A 44 4.32 -5.96 -8.19
C HIS A 44 3.10 -5.92 -7.25
N CYS A 45 2.69 -4.74 -6.83
CA CYS A 45 1.52 -4.57 -5.97
C CYS A 45 0.24 -5.11 -6.62
N TRP A 46 0.05 -4.84 -7.92
CA TRP A 46 -1.08 -5.38 -8.67
C TRP A 46 -1.07 -6.91 -8.67
N ARG A 47 0.06 -7.53 -9.00
CA ARG A 47 0.17 -8.99 -9.07
C ARG A 47 -0.04 -9.63 -7.70
N THR A 48 0.49 -9.05 -6.64
CA THR A 48 0.30 -9.52 -5.27
C THR A 48 -1.16 -9.43 -4.84
N ALA A 49 -1.84 -8.33 -5.15
CA ALA A 49 -3.26 -8.16 -4.88
C ALA A 49 -4.12 -9.17 -5.66
N LEU A 50 -3.80 -9.41 -6.92
CA LEU A 50 -4.49 -10.42 -7.73
C LEU A 50 -4.31 -11.82 -7.14
N MET A 51 -3.11 -12.15 -6.67
CA MET A 51 -2.85 -13.42 -5.99
C MET A 51 -3.75 -13.60 -4.77
N ALA A 52 -3.85 -12.58 -3.92
CA ALA A 52 -4.72 -12.61 -2.75
C ALA A 52 -6.20 -12.77 -3.14
N LEU A 53 -6.64 -12.08 -4.18
CA LEU A 53 -8.01 -12.19 -4.68
C LEU A 53 -8.32 -13.61 -5.16
N LEU A 54 -7.41 -14.25 -5.87
CA LEU A 54 -7.59 -15.62 -6.39
C LEU A 54 -7.57 -16.66 -5.27
N LEU A 55 -6.89 -16.38 -4.15
CA LEU A 55 -6.81 -17.27 -2.99
C LEU A 55 -7.96 -17.08 -2.00
N LYS A 56 -8.88 -16.18 -2.26
CA LYS A 56 -9.95 -15.84 -1.30
C LYS A 56 -10.72 -17.06 -0.79
N GLY A 57 -11.03 -18.00 -1.68
CA GLY A 57 -11.75 -19.23 -1.32
C GLY A 57 -10.95 -20.23 -0.48
N GLU A 58 -9.62 -20.13 -0.49
CA GLU A 58 -8.74 -21.01 0.27
C GLU A 58 -8.62 -20.60 1.75
N PHE A 59 -9.00 -19.36 2.08
CA PHE A 59 -8.92 -18.79 3.42
C PHE A 59 -10.28 -18.25 3.89
N PRO A 60 -11.29 -19.14 4.09
CA PRO A 60 -12.65 -18.67 4.40
C PRO A 60 -12.78 -18.00 5.76
N ASP A 61 -11.84 -18.22 6.67
CA ASP A 61 -11.86 -17.65 8.02
C ASP A 61 -11.13 -16.29 8.13
N LEU A 62 -10.52 -15.84 7.03
CA LEU A 62 -9.80 -14.56 6.98
C LEU A 62 -10.62 -13.52 6.24
N ASP A 63 -10.44 -12.25 6.65
CA ASP A 63 -10.91 -11.11 5.87
C ASP A 63 -9.98 -10.89 4.66
N MET A 64 -10.23 -11.62 3.58
CA MET A 64 -9.39 -11.58 2.38
C MET A 64 -9.53 -10.27 1.60
N ASP A 65 -10.64 -9.55 1.74
CA ASP A 65 -10.77 -8.20 1.16
C ASP A 65 -9.78 -7.24 1.83
N LYS A 66 -9.57 -7.39 3.13
CA LYS A 66 -8.53 -6.66 3.86
C LYS A 66 -7.13 -7.06 3.37
N VAL A 67 -6.86 -8.33 3.15
CA VAL A 67 -5.57 -8.81 2.62
C VAL A 67 -5.30 -8.22 1.23
N VAL A 68 -6.28 -8.18 0.35
CA VAL A 68 -6.16 -7.51 -0.96
C VAL A 68 -5.79 -6.04 -0.78
N SER A 69 -6.46 -5.34 0.13
CA SER A 69 -6.15 -3.94 0.43
C SER A 69 -4.72 -3.76 0.95
N MET A 70 -4.27 -4.64 1.83
CA MET A 70 -2.89 -4.65 2.33
C MET A 70 -1.88 -4.84 1.18
N CYS A 71 -2.14 -5.78 0.27
CA CYS A 71 -1.28 -6.01 -0.89
C CYS A 71 -1.16 -4.78 -1.80
N ILE A 72 -2.26 -4.05 -1.99
CA ILE A 72 -2.27 -2.85 -2.83
C ILE A 72 -1.37 -1.76 -2.25
N ILE A 73 -1.37 -1.59 -0.93
CA ILE A 73 -0.71 -0.45 -0.26
C ILE A 73 0.63 -0.80 0.39
N HIS A 74 1.03 -2.08 0.45
CA HIS A 74 2.17 -2.49 1.30
C HIS A 74 3.49 -1.81 0.96
N ASP A 75 3.71 -1.44 -0.30
CA ASP A 75 4.92 -0.75 -0.76
C ASP A 75 4.69 0.74 -1.06
N LEU A 76 3.57 1.31 -0.60
CA LEU A 76 3.21 2.70 -0.90
C LEU A 76 4.28 3.69 -0.43
N GLY A 77 4.97 3.41 0.67
CA GLY A 77 6.07 4.24 1.17
C GLY A 77 7.24 4.39 0.18
N GLU A 78 7.40 3.45 -0.73
CA GLU A 78 8.46 3.51 -1.76
C GLU A 78 8.23 4.63 -2.79
N CYS A 79 7.05 5.28 -2.80
CA CYS A 79 6.84 6.53 -3.53
C CYS A 79 7.84 7.62 -3.14
N PHE A 80 8.37 7.56 -1.93
CA PHE A 80 9.22 8.58 -1.32
C PHE A 80 10.70 8.19 -1.27
N THR A 81 11.00 6.90 -1.19
CA THR A 81 12.36 6.39 -0.97
C THR A 81 12.87 5.49 -2.08
N GLY A 82 11.98 4.99 -2.95
CA GLY A 82 12.32 3.95 -3.92
C GLY A 82 12.43 2.57 -3.30
N ASP A 83 12.65 1.56 -4.14
CA ASP A 83 12.84 0.18 -3.71
C ASP A 83 14.33 -0.06 -3.41
N ILE A 84 14.66 -0.19 -2.13
CA ILE A 84 16.01 -0.54 -1.67
C ILE A 84 16.01 -2.05 -1.44
N PRO A 85 16.97 -2.81 -2.06
CA PRO A 85 17.08 -4.25 -1.82
C PRO A 85 17.13 -4.59 -0.33
N VAL A 86 16.43 -5.65 0.07
CA VAL A 86 16.28 -6.04 1.50
C VAL A 86 17.65 -6.15 2.18
N PHE A 87 18.66 -6.69 1.52
CA PHE A 87 20.00 -6.84 2.09
C PHE A 87 20.75 -5.52 2.26
N ASN A 88 20.34 -4.48 1.55
CA ASN A 88 20.95 -3.15 1.60
C ASN A 88 20.11 -2.16 2.41
N LYS A 89 18.87 -2.53 2.77
CA LYS A 89 17.96 -1.67 3.48
C LYS A 89 18.31 -1.61 4.96
N THR A 90 18.63 -0.41 5.45
CA THR A 90 18.94 -0.16 6.86
C THR A 90 17.70 0.16 7.67
N ASP A 91 17.80 0.11 9.00
CA ASP A 91 16.71 0.56 9.90
C ASP A 91 16.41 2.05 9.70
N GLY A 92 17.43 2.86 9.44
CA GLY A 92 17.26 4.28 9.11
C GLY A 92 16.47 4.50 7.82
N ASP A 93 16.65 3.65 6.82
CA ASP A 93 15.88 3.70 5.56
C ASP A 93 14.41 3.38 5.82
N ARG A 94 14.13 2.38 6.65
CA ARG A 94 12.75 2.01 7.03
C ARG A 94 12.08 3.11 7.83
N ASP A 95 12.79 3.71 8.77
CA ASP A 95 12.27 4.80 9.60
C ASP A 95 11.93 6.03 8.75
N MET A 96 12.79 6.37 7.80
CA MET A 96 12.56 7.50 6.89
C MET A 96 11.36 7.24 5.99
N GLU A 97 11.26 6.05 5.40
CA GLU A 97 10.12 5.66 4.56
C GLU A 97 8.81 5.75 5.34
N ASP A 98 8.77 5.18 6.54
CA ASP A 98 7.61 5.20 7.42
C ASP A 98 7.23 6.63 7.83
N TYR A 99 8.21 7.43 8.16
CA TYR A 99 8.00 8.84 8.51
C TYR A 99 7.37 9.63 7.36
N LEU A 100 7.95 9.53 6.16
CA LEU A 100 7.45 10.23 4.97
C LEU A 100 6.04 9.76 4.57
N LEU A 101 5.80 8.46 4.66
CA LEU A 101 4.49 7.89 4.40
C LEU A 101 3.43 8.43 5.38
N LYS A 102 3.73 8.45 6.67
CA LYS A 102 2.83 8.97 7.69
C LYS A 102 2.56 10.47 7.52
N GLN A 103 3.57 11.25 7.15
CA GLN A 103 3.40 12.67 6.84
C GLN A 103 2.43 12.88 5.68
N TRP A 104 2.59 12.12 4.61
CA TRP A 104 1.70 12.19 3.46
C TRP A 104 0.28 11.75 3.82
N ILE A 105 0.11 10.65 4.54
CA ILE A 105 -1.21 10.16 4.97
C ILE A 105 -1.92 11.20 5.84
N SER A 106 -1.19 11.91 6.70
CA SER A 106 -1.78 12.94 7.57
C SER A 106 -2.38 14.12 6.80
N CYS A 107 -1.94 14.35 5.57
CA CYS A 107 -2.47 15.39 4.68
C CYS A 107 -3.74 14.96 3.92
N LEU A 108 -4.12 13.69 3.99
CA LEU A 108 -5.31 13.17 3.33
C LEU A 108 -6.58 13.53 4.14
N PRO A 109 -7.78 13.46 3.52
CA PRO A 109 -9.03 13.62 4.26
C PRO A 109 -9.12 12.65 5.44
N ASP A 110 -9.70 13.10 6.55
CA ASP A 110 -9.65 12.39 7.85
C ASP A 110 -10.11 10.92 7.78
N GLU A 111 -11.17 10.61 7.05
CA GLU A 111 -11.65 9.23 6.94
C GLU A 111 -10.65 8.33 6.20
N VAL A 112 -10.07 8.83 5.13
CA VAL A 112 -9.05 8.12 4.36
C VAL A 112 -7.79 7.93 5.21
N SER A 113 -7.32 8.99 5.85
CA SER A 113 -6.16 8.98 6.73
C SER A 113 -6.33 7.96 7.85
N THR A 114 -7.45 8.00 8.57
CA THR A 114 -7.72 7.09 9.67
C THR A 114 -7.75 5.63 9.21
N GLY A 115 -8.39 5.34 8.10
CA GLY A 115 -8.47 3.99 7.54
C GLY A 115 -7.11 3.44 7.14
N LEU A 116 -6.29 4.24 6.46
CA LEU A 116 -4.95 3.84 6.05
C LEU A 116 -4.01 3.64 7.23
N ILE A 117 -4.03 4.54 8.22
CA ILE A 117 -3.19 4.42 9.42
C ILE A 117 -3.50 3.12 10.16
N LYS A 118 -4.78 2.80 10.38
CA LYS A 118 -5.19 1.55 11.02
C LYS A 118 -4.68 0.32 10.26
N LEU A 119 -4.78 0.35 8.94
CA LEU A 119 -4.36 -0.76 8.10
C LEU A 119 -2.84 -0.96 8.16
N PHE A 120 -2.06 0.13 8.09
CA PHE A 120 -0.62 0.07 8.23
C PHE A 120 -0.17 -0.37 9.64
N GLU A 121 -0.86 0.07 10.69
CA GLU A 121 -0.58 -0.38 12.06
C GLU A 121 -0.81 -1.88 12.21
N GLU A 122 -1.90 -2.41 11.66
CA GLU A 122 -2.17 -3.85 11.66
C GLU A 122 -1.09 -4.62 10.89
N MET A 123 -0.69 -4.12 9.72
CA MET A 123 0.37 -4.73 8.91
C MET A 123 1.71 -4.74 9.65
N ASN A 124 2.06 -3.65 10.31
CA ASN A 124 3.32 -3.54 11.04
C ASN A 124 3.34 -4.38 12.32
N ALA A 125 2.22 -4.52 12.99
CA ALA A 125 2.11 -5.32 14.20
C ALA A 125 2.28 -6.84 13.95
N GLN A 126 1.89 -7.32 12.76
CA GLN A 126 2.02 -8.73 12.39
C GLN A 126 1.36 -9.71 13.36
N GLU A 127 0.27 -9.29 14.00
CA GLU A 127 -0.44 -10.09 15.01
C GLU A 127 -1.65 -10.83 14.43
N THR A 128 -2.36 -10.22 13.48
CA THR A 128 -3.52 -10.84 12.84
C THR A 128 -3.11 -11.83 11.76
N LYS A 129 -3.99 -12.79 11.46
CA LYS A 129 -3.75 -13.75 10.37
C LYS A 129 -3.65 -13.05 9.01
N GLU A 130 -4.47 -12.02 8.81
CA GLU A 130 -4.45 -11.19 7.62
C GLU A 130 -3.09 -10.51 7.45
N ALA A 131 -2.56 -9.88 8.49
CA ALA A 131 -1.25 -9.23 8.47
C ALA A 131 -0.09 -10.20 8.24
N LYS A 132 -0.25 -11.45 8.64
CA LYS A 132 0.76 -12.49 8.41
C LYS A 132 0.71 -13.08 7.02
N LEU A 133 -0.45 -12.99 6.34
CA LEU A 133 -0.65 -13.60 5.02
C LEU A 133 -0.15 -12.69 3.89
N TYR A 134 -0.44 -11.38 3.97
CA TYR A 134 -0.07 -10.50 2.85
C TYR A 134 1.46 -10.55 2.54
#